data_4dd2625d36fdc1b28dc069f6ab5fb8c5
#
_entry.id   4dd2625d36fdc1b28dc069f6ab5fb8c5
#
_cell.length_a   1.000
_cell.length_b   1.000
_cell.length_c   1.000
_cell.angle_alpha   90.00
_cell.angle_beta   90.00
_cell.angle_gamma   90.00
#
_symmetry.space_group_name_H-M   'P 1'
#
loop_
_entity.id
_entity.type
_entity.pdbx_description
1 polymer ?
#
loop_
_entity_poly.entity_id
_entity_poly.type
_entity_poly.pdbx_seq_one_letter_code
_entity_poly.pdbx_strand_id
1 'polypeptide(L)'
;MDREEIRYLLGSTIYARAKAYENRVQDLECETAENGVRHLSADVRGSGRNLYRTQAWLRQNGSFVSASCTCPFNENGEGPCCKHIGALLLHEVDEPEEKMEPKPEKKALLDIPGVQRGTEFAKEAAARKDSYVSGLEMLFGRKWRGDEPDRKSTRLNSSHSV
;
A
#
# COMPACT_ATOMS: atom_id res chain seq x y z
N MET A 1 -8.02 -2.09 -23.79
CA MET A 1 -8.57 -3.47 -23.79
C MET A 1 -10.08 -3.38 -23.76
N ASP A 2 -10.78 -4.17 -24.55
CA ASP A 2 -12.24 -4.25 -24.53
C ASP A 2 -12.74 -5.58 -23.90
N ARG A 3 -14.05 -5.73 -23.71
CA ARG A 3 -14.66 -6.94 -23.10
C ARG A 3 -14.41 -8.20 -23.94
N GLU A 4 -14.31 -8.11 -25.27
CA GLU A 4 -14.05 -9.23 -26.16
C GLU A 4 -12.58 -9.68 -26.04
N GLU A 5 -11.64 -8.76 -25.96
CA GLU A 5 -10.23 -9.06 -25.70
C GLU A 5 -10.02 -9.73 -24.35
N ILE A 6 -10.73 -9.27 -23.31
CA ILE A 6 -10.72 -9.92 -21.99
C ILE A 6 -11.28 -11.34 -22.07
N ARG A 7 -12.38 -11.53 -22.81
CA ARG A 7 -12.97 -12.86 -23.00
C ARG A 7 -12.02 -13.80 -23.73
N TYR A 8 -11.31 -13.31 -24.73
CA TYR A 8 -10.33 -14.08 -25.45
C TYR A 8 -9.14 -14.48 -24.55
N LEU A 9 -8.63 -13.53 -23.75
CA LEU A 9 -7.54 -13.74 -22.80
C LEU A 9 -7.88 -14.79 -21.73
N LEU A 10 -9.09 -14.73 -21.17
CA LEU A 10 -9.50 -15.57 -20.04
C LEU A 10 -10.09 -16.93 -20.47
N GLY A 11 -10.59 -17.02 -21.70
CA GLY A 11 -11.45 -18.10 -22.14
C GLY A 11 -12.87 -18.00 -21.53
N SER A 12 -13.84 -18.63 -22.19
CA SER A 12 -15.27 -18.48 -21.87
C SER A 12 -15.63 -18.86 -20.43
N THR A 13 -15.02 -19.90 -19.88
CA THR A 13 -15.33 -20.42 -18.55
C THR A 13 -14.87 -19.46 -17.44
N ILE A 14 -13.64 -18.95 -17.54
CA ILE A 14 -13.10 -18.01 -16.53
C ILE A 14 -13.78 -16.66 -16.67
N TYR A 15 -14.03 -16.19 -17.90
CA TYR A 15 -14.73 -14.96 -18.17
C TYR A 15 -16.15 -14.96 -17.53
N ALA A 16 -16.92 -16.03 -17.71
CA ALA A 16 -18.25 -16.13 -17.10
C ALA A 16 -18.19 -16.08 -15.56
N ARG A 17 -17.17 -16.67 -14.95
CA ARG A 17 -16.93 -16.58 -13.51
C ARG A 17 -16.48 -15.17 -13.10
N ALA A 18 -15.63 -14.52 -13.88
CA ALA A 18 -15.13 -13.18 -13.61
C ALA A 18 -16.25 -12.14 -13.57
N LYS A 19 -17.22 -12.20 -14.48
CA LYS A 19 -18.41 -11.36 -14.49
C LYS A 19 -19.17 -11.39 -13.15
N ALA A 20 -19.30 -12.54 -12.51
CA ALA A 20 -19.96 -12.66 -11.22
C ALA A 20 -19.17 -12.02 -10.05
N TYR A 21 -17.91 -11.65 -10.28
CA TYR A 21 -17.00 -11.03 -9.30
C TYR A 21 -16.70 -9.56 -9.61
N GLU A 22 -17.15 -9.03 -10.73
CA GLU A 22 -16.92 -7.65 -11.16
C GLU A 22 -17.31 -6.62 -10.08
N ASN A 23 -18.48 -6.77 -9.46
CA ASN A 23 -18.95 -5.92 -8.37
C ASN A 23 -18.29 -6.20 -7.00
N ARG A 24 -17.27 -7.06 -6.95
CA ARG A 24 -16.56 -7.45 -5.73
C ARG A 24 -15.14 -6.89 -5.67
N VAL A 25 -14.81 -6.06 -6.63
CA VAL A 25 -13.54 -5.31 -6.67
C VAL A 25 -13.63 -4.15 -5.68
N GLN A 26 -12.62 -3.97 -4.85
CA GLN A 26 -12.53 -2.94 -3.83
C GLN A 26 -11.14 -2.32 -3.87
N ASP A 27 -11.04 -1.08 -3.40
CA ASP A 27 -9.77 -0.37 -3.26
C ASP A 27 -8.90 -0.40 -4.55
N LEU A 28 -9.55 -0.11 -5.70
CA LEU A 28 -8.87 -0.02 -6.98
C LEU A 28 -7.89 1.15 -6.97
N GLU A 29 -6.64 0.84 -7.24
CA GLU A 29 -5.57 1.80 -7.43
C GLU A 29 -5.01 1.64 -8.84
N CYS A 30 -4.78 2.77 -9.53
CA CYS A 30 -4.13 2.78 -10.82
C CYS A 30 -2.92 3.71 -10.78
N GLU A 31 -1.78 3.21 -11.18
CA GLU A 31 -0.54 3.97 -11.30
C GLU A 31 -0.04 3.84 -12.73
N THR A 32 0.41 4.94 -13.31
CA THR A 32 1.04 4.93 -14.64
C THR A 32 2.52 5.18 -14.48
N ALA A 33 3.33 4.24 -14.92
CA ALA A 33 4.77 4.37 -14.91
C ALA A 33 5.26 5.28 -16.06
N GLU A 34 6.48 5.80 -15.96
CA GLU A 34 7.09 6.69 -16.96
C GLU A 34 7.15 6.07 -18.38
N ASN A 35 7.21 4.75 -18.47
CA ASN A 35 7.19 3.99 -19.73
C ASN A 35 5.78 3.81 -20.32
N GLY A 36 4.76 4.44 -19.72
CA GLY A 36 3.37 4.34 -20.14
C GLY A 36 2.67 3.02 -19.77
N VAL A 37 3.29 2.17 -18.98
CA VAL A 37 2.63 0.96 -18.44
C VAL A 37 1.74 1.37 -17.26
N ARG A 38 0.46 1.00 -17.35
CA ARG A 38 -0.51 1.18 -16.27
C ARG A 38 -0.49 -0.04 -15.36
N HIS A 39 -0.32 0.17 -14.09
CA HIS A 39 -0.41 -0.83 -13.04
C HIS A 39 -1.72 -0.67 -12.29
N LEU A 40 -2.58 -1.65 -12.39
CA LEU A 40 -3.84 -1.76 -11.66
C LEU A 40 -3.63 -2.67 -10.45
N SER A 41 -4.13 -2.26 -9.31
CA SER A 41 -4.03 -3.02 -8.06
C SER A 41 -5.35 -2.89 -7.31
N ALA A 42 -5.95 -4.00 -6.91
CA ALA A 42 -7.21 -4.00 -6.17
C ALA A 42 -7.34 -5.23 -5.27
N ASP A 43 -8.22 -5.13 -4.29
CA ASP A 43 -8.65 -6.24 -3.48
C ASP A 43 -9.96 -6.81 -4.01
N VAL A 44 -9.98 -8.08 -4.39
CA VAL A 44 -11.15 -8.76 -4.91
C VAL A 44 -11.68 -9.75 -3.87
N ARG A 45 -12.94 -9.55 -3.48
CA ARG A 45 -13.61 -10.46 -2.54
C ARG A 45 -13.91 -11.79 -3.21
N GLY A 46 -13.32 -12.88 -2.72
CA GLY A 46 -13.55 -14.23 -3.16
C GLY A 46 -14.89 -14.83 -2.68
N SER A 47 -14.99 -16.15 -2.80
CA SER A 47 -16.08 -16.90 -2.16
C SER A 47 -15.87 -16.92 -0.65
N GLY A 48 -16.84 -16.43 0.11
CA GLY A 48 -16.73 -16.31 1.56
C GLY A 48 -16.15 -14.97 2.00
N ARG A 49 -15.26 -14.99 3.00
CA ARG A 49 -14.66 -13.79 3.61
C ARG A 49 -13.26 -13.45 3.11
N ASN A 50 -12.71 -14.25 2.20
CA ASN A 50 -11.34 -14.06 1.72
C ASN A 50 -11.26 -12.86 0.78
N LEU A 51 -10.26 -12.02 0.99
CA LEU A 51 -9.85 -10.96 0.06
C LEU A 51 -8.56 -11.42 -0.62
N TYR A 52 -8.46 -11.17 -1.91
CA TYR A 52 -7.32 -11.52 -2.72
C TYR A 52 -6.75 -10.27 -3.37
N ARG A 53 -5.51 -9.95 -3.04
CA ARG A 53 -4.79 -8.86 -3.72
C ARG A 53 -4.55 -9.27 -5.16
N THR A 54 -5.05 -8.45 -6.08
CA THR A 54 -5.02 -8.72 -7.52
C THR A 54 -4.35 -7.54 -8.22
N GLN A 55 -3.44 -7.84 -9.12
CA GLN A 55 -2.68 -6.83 -9.85
C GLN A 55 -2.70 -7.15 -11.34
N ALA A 56 -2.69 -6.12 -12.18
CA ALA A 56 -2.58 -6.25 -13.64
C ALA A 56 -1.73 -5.11 -14.21
N TRP A 57 -0.96 -5.41 -15.24
CA TRP A 57 -0.15 -4.46 -15.98
C TRP A 57 -0.66 -4.38 -17.40
N LEU A 58 -0.98 -3.17 -17.83
CA LEU A 58 -1.50 -2.85 -19.16
C LEU A 58 -0.56 -1.86 -19.83
N ARG A 59 -0.35 -2.00 -21.13
CA ARG A 59 0.34 -0.97 -21.91
C ARG A 59 -0.56 0.27 -22.09
N GLN A 60 0.01 1.38 -22.50
CA GLN A 60 -0.72 2.61 -22.78
C GLN A 60 -1.86 2.44 -23.79
N ASN A 61 -1.69 1.53 -24.76
CA ASN A 61 -2.73 1.18 -25.73
C ASN A 61 -3.80 0.22 -25.18
N GLY A 62 -3.76 -0.08 -23.87
CA GLY A 62 -4.68 -1.01 -23.22
C GLY A 62 -4.32 -2.50 -23.36
N SER A 63 -3.26 -2.86 -24.10
CA SER A 63 -2.90 -4.28 -24.24
C SER A 63 -2.42 -4.88 -22.92
N PHE A 64 -2.82 -6.11 -22.65
CA PHE A 64 -2.41 -6.89 -21.49
C PHE A 64 -0.90 -7.22 -21.52
N VAL A 65 -0.22 -7.02 -20.41
CA VAL A 65 1.20 -7.38 -20.23
C VAL A 65 1.33 -8.58 -19.31
N SER A 66 0.84 -8.46 -18.08
CA SER A 66 0.92 -9.51 -17.08
C SER A 66 -0.11 -9.26 -15.98
N ALA A 67 -0.35 -10.24 -15.14
CA ALA A 67 -1.17 -10.11 -13.94
C ALA A 67 -0.74 -11.08 -12.85
N SER A 68 -1.08 -10.77 -11.61
CA SER A 68 -0.87 -11.63 -10.45
C SER A 68 -2.07 -11.57 -9.50
N CYS A 69 -2.26 -12.64 -8.73
CA CYS A 69 -3.32 -12.71 -7.73
C CYS A 69 -2.89 -13.65 -6.60
N THR A 70 -3.16 -13.28 -5.37
CA THR A 70 -2.84 -14.09 -4.18
C THR A 70 -3.81 -15.24 -3.93
N CYS A 71 -4.73 -15.54 -4.88
CA CYS A 71 -5.63 -16.66 -4.73
C CYS A 71 -4.92 -18.00 -4.97
N PRO A 72 -5.37 -19.11 -4.35
CA PRO A 72 -4.74 -20.41 -4.47
C PRO A 72 -4.63 -20.94 -5.92
N PHE A 73 -5.49 -20.45 -6.82
CA PHE A 73 -5.46 -20.84 -8.23
C PHE A 73 -4.29 -20.18 -8.99
N ASN A 74 -3.86 -18.97 -8.58
CA ASN A 74 -2.80 -18.22 -9.26
C ASN A 74 -1.48 -18.27 -8.47
N GLU A 75 -1.52 -18.60 -7.17
CA GLU A 75 -0.34 -18.68 -6.29
C GLU A 75 0.68 -19.73 -6.80
N ASN A 76 0.20 -20.77 -7.44
CA ASN A 76 1.06 -21.81 -8.04
C ASN A 76 1.61 -21.45 -9.44
N GLY A 77 1.27 -20.28 -9.97
CA GLY A 77 1.83 -19.75 -11.23
C GLY A 77 1.48 -20.53 -12.51
N GLU A 78 0.61 -21.51 -12.42
CA GLU A 78 0.32 -22.45 -13.53
C GLU A 78 -0.88 -22.08 -14.41
N GLY A 79 -1.47 -20.92 -14.23
CA GLY A 79 -2.63 -20.51 -15.03
C GLY A 79 -2.55 -19.09 -15.55
N PRO A 80 -2.97 -18.81 -16.79
CA PRO A 80 -2.81 -17.50 -17.39
C PRO A 80 -3.57 -16.40 -16.62
N CYS A 81 -4.77 -16.65 -16.16
CA CYS A 81 -5.53 -15.69 -15.38
C CYS A 81 -6.63 -16.36 -14.57
N CYS A 82 -6.80 -15.95 -13.31
CA CYS A 82 -7.90 -16.41 -12.48
C CYS A 82 -9.15 -15.50 -12.64
N LYS A 83 -10.27 -15.93 -12.08
CA LYS A 83 -11.51 -15.13 -12.09
C LYS A 83 -11.39 -13.76 -11.41
N HIS A 84 -10.48 -13.60 -10.44
CA HIS A 84 -10.26 -12.33 -9.73
C HIS A 84 -9.49 -11.34 -10.61
N ILE A 85 -8.49 -11.80 -11.36
CA ILE A 85 -7.81 -11.00 -12.39
C ILE A 85 -8.83 -10.57 -13.45
N GLY A 86 -9.67 -11.49 -13.90
CA GLY A 86 -10.73 -11.17 -14.86
C GLY A 86 -11.72 -10.14 -14.32
N ALA A 87 -12.10 -10.23 -13.06
CA ALA A 87 -12.97 -9.25 -12.40
C ALA A 87 -12.34 -7.86 -12.37
N LEU A 88 -11.04 -7.76 -12.04
CA LEU A 88 -10.30 -6.49 -12.05
C LEU A 88 -10.29 -5.86 -13.45
N LEU A 89 -9.98 -6.66 -14.49
CA LEU A 89 -9.94 -6.17 -15.87
C LEU A 89 -11.33 -5.73 -16.39
N LEU A 90 -12.39 -6.44 -16.02
CA LEU A 90 -13.77 -6.09 -16.40
C LEU A 90 -14.20 -4.80 -15.70
N HIS A 91 -13.90 -4.68 -14.42
CA HIS A 91 -14.23 -3.50 -13.62
C HIS A 91 -13.55 -2.24 -14.17
N GLU A 92 -12.29 -2.33 -14.59
CA GLU A 92 -11.56 -1.23 -15.23
C GLU A 92 -12.19 -0.77 -16.54
N VAL A 93 -12.71 -1.70 -17.37
CA VAL A 93 -13.36 -1.36 -18.64
C VAL A 93 -14.71 -0.68 -18.46
N ASP A 94 -15.42 -1.00 -17.37
CA ASP A 94 -16.74 -0.43 -17.10
C ASP A 94 -16.70 0.85 -16.27
N GLU A 95 -15.58 1.14 -15.60
CA GLU A 95 -15.37 2.43 -14.95
C GLU A 95 -14.90 3.44 -16.02
N PRO A 96 -15.72 4.45 -16.40
CA PRO A 96 -15.28 5.51 -17.28
C PRO A 96 -14.07 6.23 -16.64
N GLU A 97 -13.05 6.54 -17.44
CA GLU A 97 -11.82 7.21 -17.04
C GLU A 97 -12.02 8.53 -16.24
N GLU A 98 -13.23 9.06 -16.23
CA GLU A 98 -13.61 10.30 -15.54
C GLU A 98 -13.57 10.23 -14.01
N LYS A 99 -13.49 9.03 -13.39
CA LYS A 99 -13.47 8.89 -11.91
C LYS A 99 -12.06 8.73 -11.32
N MET A 100 -11.06 8.64 -12.15
CA MET A 100 -9.69 8.71 -11.68
C MET A 100 -9.26 10.17 -11.57
N GLU A 101 -9.76 10.86 -10.54
CA GLU A 101 -9.06 12.05 -10.08
C GLU A 101 -7.61 11.65 -9.81
N PRO A 102 -6.62 12.36 -10.41
CA PRO A 102 -5.24 12.10 -10.08
C PRO A 102 -5.13 12.22 -8.56
N LYS A 103 -4.71 11.14 -7.91
CA LYS A 103 -4.37 11.18 -6.47
C LYS A 103 -3.60 12.48 -6.27
N PRO A 104 -4.02 13.40 -5.39
CA PRO A 104 -3.34 14.67 -5.23
C PRO A 104 -1.87 14.32 -5.04
N GLU A 105 -1.02 14.84 -5.95
CA GLU A 105 0.43 14.74 -5.81
C GLU A 105 0.71 14.95 -4.33
N LYS A 106 1.48 14.06 -3.71
CA LYS A 106 1.86 14.19 -2.30
C LYS A 106 2.48 15.58 -2.19
N LYS A 107 1.63 16.62 -2.01
CA LYS A 107 2.07 17.96 -1.63
C LYS A 107 3.04 17.70 -0.51
N ALA A 108 4.29 18.11 -0.71
CA ALA A 108 5.32 17.86 0.26
C ALA A 108 4.70 18.13 1.63
N LEU A 109 4.78 17.20 2.56
CA LEU A 109 4.09 17.22 3.86
C LEU A 109 4.30 18.56 4.60
N LEU A 110 5.31 19.31 4.16
CA LEU A 110 5.72 20.65 4.60
C LEU A 110 4.78 21.78 4.18
N ASP A 111 3.95 21.61 3.13
CA ASP A 111 3.05 22.68 2.63
C ASP A 111 1.67 22.67 3.30
N ILE A 112 1.43 21.76 4.22
CA ILE A 112 0.19 21.73 5.01
C ILE A 112 0.36 22.74 6.18
N PRO A 113 -0.47 23.77 6.31
CA PRO A 113 -0.32 24.80 7.35
C PRO A 113 -0.22 24.26 8.79
N GLY A 114 -0.78 23.09 9.06
CA GLY A 114 -0.67 22.39 10.34
C GLY A 114 0.68 21.74 10.59
N VAL A 115 1.38 21.30 9.54
CA VAL A 115 2.70 20.65 9.64
C VAL A 115 3.80 21.70 9.86
N GLN A 116 3.68 22.88 9.25
CA GLN A 116 4.60 23.99 9.49
C GLN A 116 4.56 24.41 10.96
N ARG A 117 3.37 24.54 11.55
CA ARG A 117 3.24 24.82 12.99
C ARG A 117 3.84 23.72 13.86
N GLY A 118 3.71 22.46 13.44
CA GLY A 118 4.31 21.31 14.14
C GLY A 118 5.82 21.34 14.13
N THR A 119 6.45 21.75 13.01
CA THR A 119 7.92 21.88 12.92
C THR A 119 8.46 23.06 13.72
N GLU A 120 7.75 24.16 13.78
CA GLU A 120 8.11 25.30 14.64
C GLU A 120 8.00 24.93 16.11
N PHE A 121 6.91 24.26 16.51
CA PHE A 121 6.73 23.77 17.87
C PHE A 121 7.83 22.75 18.28
N ALA A 122 8.22 21.88 17.37
CA ALA A 122 9.33 20.91 17.61
C ALA A 122 10.68 21.64 17.82
N LYS A 123 10.95 22.71 17.06
CA LYS A 123 12.15 23.53 17.24
C LYS A 123 12.14 24.27 18.59
N GLU A 124 11.00 24.82 18.98
CA GLU A 124 10.86 25.45 20.29
C GLU A 124 10.99 24.47 21.44
N ALA A 125 10.42 23.26 21.30
CA ALA A 125 10.55 22.20 22.30
C ALA A 125 12.00 21.70 22.46
N ALA A 126 12.75 21.60 21.35
CA ALA A 126 14.17 21.26 21.38
C ALA A 126 14.99 22.35 22.12
N ALA A 127 14.75 23.64 21.82
CA ALA A 127 15.42 24.74 22.49
C ALA A 127 15.12 24.78 24.00
N ARG A 128 13.86 24.48 24.39
CA ARG A 128 13.46 24.36 25.82
C ARG A 128 14.13 23.16 26.49
N LYS A 129 14.33 22.04 25.79
CA LYS A 129 15.00 20.88 26.33
C LYS A 129 16.44 21.20 26.70
N ASP A 130 17.17 21.91 25.84
CA ASP A 130 18.55 22.31 26.12
C ASP A 130 18.62 23.27 27.34
N SER A 131 17.69 24.19 27.46
CA SER A 131 17.57 25.08 28.63
C SER A 131 17.26 24.31 29.92
N TYR A 132 16.41 23.28 29.83
CA TYR A 132 16.05 22.45 30.98
C TYR A 132 17.22 21.56 31.43
N VAL A 133 17.97 20.98 30.49
CA VAL A 133 19.18 20.18 30.78
C VAL A 133 20.23 21.05 31.46
N SER A 134 20.49 22.26 30.97
CA SER A 134 21.42 23.21 31.60
C SER A 134 20.99 23.58 33.03
N GLY A 135 19.70 23.73 33.27
CA GLY A 135 19.15 23.96 34.61
C GLY A 135 19.37 22.79 35.56
N LEU A 136 19.21 21.57 35.09
CA LEU A 136 19.48 20.37 35.88
C LEU A 136 20.97 20.17 36.19
N GLU A 137 21.84 20.47 35.24
CA GLU A 137 23.29 20.45 35.46
C GLU A 137 23.71 21.43 36.56
N MET A 138 23.09 22.58 36.57
CA MET A 138 23.34 23.63 37.61
C MET A 138 22.87 23.20 39.00
N LEU A 139 21.73 22.47 39.07
CA LEU A 139 21.17 22.01 40.33
C LEU A 139 21.88 20.79 40.92
N PHE A 140 22.33 19.89 40.08
CA PHE A 140 22.91 18.62 40.51
C PHE A 140 24.40 18.50 40.36
N GLY A 141 25.08 19.52 39.80
CA GLY A 141 26.55 19.56 39.65
C GLY A 141 27.16 18.44 38.79
N ARG A 142 26.33 17.81 37.97
CA ARG A 142 26.71 16.70 37.09
C ARG A 142 26.39 17.04 35.64
N LYS A 143 27.35 16.85 34.76
CA LYS A 143 27.14 16.99 33.33
C LYS A 143 26.25 15.84 32.84
N TRP A 144 25.06 16.16 32.34
CA TRP A 144 24.16 15.15 31.78
C TRP A 144 24.73 14.60 30.47
N ARG A 145 25.07 13.31 30.44
CA ARG A 145 25.45 12.60 29.22
C ARG A 145 24.28 11.77 28.76
N GLY A 146 23.44 12.34 27.88
CA GLY A 146 22.20 11.72 27.40
C GLY A 146 22.37 10.53 26.45
N ASP A 147 23.59 10.10 26.13
CA ASP A 147 23.86 9.13 25.06
C ASP A 147 24.42 7.78 25.54
N GLU A 148 24.47 7.53 26.85
CA GLU A 148 24.80 6.18 27.32
C GLU A 148 23.52 5.38 27.58
N PRO A 149 23.12 4.44 26.69
CA PRO A 149 22.09 3.47 27.01
C PRO A 149 22.62 2.60 28.15
N ASP A 150 21.93 2.59 29.26
CA ASP A 150 22.20 1.72 30.40
C ASP A 150 22.18 0.24 29.96
N ARG A 151 23.36 -0.33 29.71
CA ARG A 151 23.56 -1.71 29.27
C ARG A 151 23.26 -2.74 30.36
N LYS A 152 22.66 -2.36 31.48
CA LYS A 152 22.51 -3.25 32.64
C LYS A 152 21.11 -3.77 32.94
N SER A 153 20.08 -3.45 32.15
CA SER A 153 18.70 -3.87 32.51
C SER A 153 18.00 -4.81 31.55
N THR A 154 18.71 -5.63 30.78
CA THR A 154 18.07 -6.69 29.99
C THR A 154 18.72 -8.05 30.21
N ARG A 155 18.76 -8.50 31.46
CA ARG A 155 18.77 -9.94 31.78
C ARG A 155 17.45 -10.30 32.45
N LEU A 156 16.42 -10.44 31.65
CA LEU A 156 15.25 -11.22 32.06
C LEU A 156 15.64 -12.69 32.03
N ASN A 157 15.83 -13.24 33.22
CA ASN A 157 15.94 -14.66 33.48
C ASN A 157 14.72 -15.39 32.94
N SER A 158 14.87 -16.12 31.85
CA SER A 158 13.97 -17.21 31.47
C SER A 158 14.56 -18.51 32.01
N SER A 159 14.29 -18.79 33.27
CA SER A 159 14.45 -20.13 33.88
C SER A 159 13.15 -20.48 34.59
N HIS A 160 12.26 -21.10 33.86
CA HIS A 160 11.31 -22.06 34.45
C HIS A 160 11.20 -23.23 33.48
N SER A 161 12.07 -24.20 33.75
CA SER A 161 11.85 -25.61 33.49
C SER A 161 11.07 -26.18 34.67
N VAL A 162 9.96 -26.79 34.42
CA VAL A 162 9.53 -28.13 34.93
C VAL A 162 8.40 -28.59 34.04
#